data_eafd6f3036ef382a9c0ebcc501216b42
#
_entry.id   eafd6f3036ef382a9c0ebcc501216b42
#
_cell.length_a   1.000
_cell.length_b   1.000
_cell.length_c   1.000
_cell.angle_alpha   90.00
_cell.angle_beta   90.00
_cell.angle_gamma   90.00
#
_symmetry.space_group_name_H-M   'P 1'
#
loop_
_entity.id
_entity.type
_entity.pdbx_description
1 polymer ?
#
loop_
_entity_poly.entity_id
_entity_poly.type
_entity_poly.pdbx_seq_one_letter_code
_entity_poly.pdbx_strand_id
1 'polypeptide(L)'
;MFADENVIKIKHEVLYHVARLAFEDELDAKRDSIAFELVPGPTPNFTCCVYKEREIIRQRIRLVEGKSAGPVDDGNVIQIIPSACEDCPISTYTVTENCQNCAGKACISACKFQAIHPGRDRSHIDVSKCKECG
;
A
#
# COMPACT_ATOMS: atom_id res chain seq x y z
N MET A 1 2.77 -6.18 -14.52
CA MET A 1 2.43 -5.70 -13.15
C MET A 1 0.92 -5.89 -13.00
N PHE A 2 0.51 -6.90 -12.27
CA PHE A 2 -0.90 -7.14 -12.01
C PHE A 2 -1.28 -6.26 -10.81
N ALA A 3 -2.27 -5.40 -10.98
CA ALA A 3 -2.82 -4.66 -9.84
C ALA A 3 -3.32 -5.68 -8.81
N ASP A 4 -2.98 -5.47 -7.54
CA ASP A 4 -3.48 -6.30 -6.44
C ASP A 4 -5.02 -6.33 -6.50
N GLU A 5 -5.61 -7.51 -6.40
CA GLU A 5 -7.07 -7.69 -6.42
C GLU A 5 -7.77 -6.81 -5.38
N ASN A 6 -7.14 -6.60 -4.24
CA ASN A 6 -7.64 -5.70 -3.20
C ASN A 6 -7.74 -4.26 -3.67
N VAL A 7 -6.74 -3.77 -4.42
CA VAL A 7 -6.73 -2.41 -4.96
C VAL A 7 -7.85 -2.22 -5.97
N ILE A 8 -8.06 -3.20 -6.84
CA ILE A 8 -9.15 -3.17 -7.84
C ILE A 8 -10.50 -3.14 -7.12
N LYS A 9 -10.69 -4.00 -6.12
CA LYS A 9 -11.90 -4.08 -5.33
C LYS A 9 -12.22 -2.74 -4.65
N ILE A 10 -11.23 -2.15 -3.95
CA ILE A 10 -11.41 -0.88 -3.27
C ILE A 10 -11.77 0.25 -4.24
N LYS A 11 -11.09 0.31 -5.39
CA LYS A 11 -11.42 1.30 -6.43
C LYS A 11 -12.87 1.15 -6.88
N HIS A 12 -13.33 -0.06 -7.10
CA HIS A 12 -14.68 -0.35 -7.52
C HIS A 12 -15.71 0.05 -6.45
N GLU A 13 -15.48 -0.33 -5.20
CA GLU A 13 -16.36 0.03 -4.08
C GLU A 13 -16.45 1.54 -3.89
N VAL A 14 -15.34 2.26 -3.93
CA VAL A 14 -15.34 3.73 -3.82
C VAL A 14 -16.12 4.36 -4.96
N LEU A 15 -15.87 3.93 -6.21
CA LEU A 15 -16.61 4.43 -7.38
C LEU A 15 -18.12 4.19 -7.24
N TYR A 16 -18.50 3.01 -6.81
CA TYR A 16 -19.91 2.64 -6.61
C TYR A 16 -20.59 3.55 -5.57
N HIS A 17 -19.97 3.71 -4.39
CA HIS A 17 -20.56 4.53 -3.33
C HIS A 17 -20.64 6.01 -3.71
N VAL A 18 -19.60 6.54 -4.36
CA VAL A 18 -19.61 7.94 -4.82
C VAL A 18 -20.68 8.15 -5.90
N ALA A 19 -20.77 7.25 -6.88
CA ALA A 19 -21.77 7.35 -7.94
C ALA A 19 -23.20 7.26 -7.37
N ARG A 20 -23.46 6.35 -6.44
CA ARG A 20 -24.76 6.21 -5.79
C ARG A 20 -25.16 7.48 -5.06
N LEU A 21 -24.30 8.00 -4.19
CA LEU A 21 -24.57 9.22 -3.42
C LEU A 21 -24.68 10.46 -4.30
N ALA A 22 -23.91 10.53 -5.39
CA ALA A 22 -24.05 11.61 -6.37
C ALA A 22 -25.39 11.56 -7.10
N PHE A 23 -25.88 10.37 -7.44
CA PHE A 23 -27.18 10.18 -8.07
C PHE A 23 -28.34 10.52 -7.11
N GLU A 24 -28.17 10.28 -5.80
CA GLU A 24 -29.12 10.61 -4.74
C GLU A 24 -29.03 12.08 -4.29
N ASP A 25 -28.10 12.87 -4.84
CA ASP A 25 -27.81 14.27 -4.46
C ASP A 25 -27.39 14.42 -2.97
N GLU A 26 -26.80 13.37 -2.41
CA GLU A 26 -26.39 13.30 -1.01
C GLU A 26 -24.85 13.26 -0.82
N LEU A 27 -24.08 13.32 -1.90
CA LEU A 27 -22.63 13.13 -1.85
C LEU A 27 -21.95 14.12 -0.90
N ASP A 28 -22.28 15.39 -0.96
CA ASP A 28 -21.64 16.42 -0.12
C ASP A 28 -21.93 16.21 1.38
N ALA A 29 -23.10 15.71 1.72
CA ALA A 29 -23.51 15.46 3.09
C ALA A 29 -22.92 14.15 3.66
N LYS A 30 -22.79 13.12 2.83
CA LYS A 30 -22.48 11.75 3.28
C LYS A 30 -21.11 11.22 2.78
N ARG A 31 -20.31 12.00 2.06
CA ARG A 31 -19.02 11.52 1.53
C ARG A 31 -18.10 10.92 2.59
N ASP A 32 -18.05 11.53 3.78
CA ASP A 32 -17.17 11.07 4.86
C ASP A 32 -17.65 9.75 5.48
N SER A 33 -18.94 9.41 5.37
CA SER A 33 -19.49 8.14 5.85
C SER A 33 -18.99 6.95 5.05
N ILE A 34 -18.69 7.12 3.75
CA ILE A 34 -18.20 6.05 2.87
C ILE A 34 -16.98 5.33 3.47
N ALA A 35 -16.04 6.10 4.04
CA ALA A 35 -14.85 5.53 4.64
C ALA A 35 -15.15 4.65 5.86
N PHE A 36 -16.20 4.95 6.60
CA PHE A 36 -16.64 4.16 7.75
C PHE A 36 -17.52 2.97 7.33
N GLU A 37 -18.29 3.11 6.26
CA GLU A 37 -19.09 2.01 5.70
C GLU A 37 -18.17 0.91 5.12
N LEU A 38 -17.13 1.30 4.38
CA LEU A 38 -16.18 0.36 3.78
C LEU A 38 -15.22 -0.24 4.81
N VAL A 39 -14.87 0.52 5.85
CA VAL A 39 -13.95 0.08 6.91
C VAL A 39 -14.56 0.38 8.28
N PRO A 40 -15.53 -0.42 8.72
CA PRO A 40 -16.20 -0.21 10.01
C PRO A 40 -15.25 -0.37 11.21
N GLY A 41 -14.20 -1.20 11.09
CA GLY A 41 -13.27 -1.52 12.18
C GLY A 41 -13.82 -2.61 13.11
N PRO A 42 -13.13 -2.94 14.20
CA PRO A 42 -11.87 -2.36 14.68
C PRO A 42 -10.62 -2.82 13.93
N THR A 43 -10.71 -3.92 13.17
CA THR A 43 -9.60 -4.50 12.40
C THR A 43 -9.55 -3.92 10.98
N PRO A 44 -8.36 -3.60 10.46
CA PRO A 44 -8.18 -3.22 9.06
C PRO A 44 -8.33 -4.43 8.14
N ASN A 45 -8.65 -4.18 6.86
CA ASN A 45 -8.83 -5.24 5.87
C ASN A 45 -7.52 -5.52 5.09
N PHE A 46 -6.71 -4.49 4.81
CA PHE A 46 -5.55 -4.60 3.92
C PHE A 46 -4.35 -3.74 4.32
N THR A 47 -4.45 -2.90 5.35
CA THR A 47 -3.34 -2.07 5.84
C THR A 47 -2.98 -2.37 7.29
N CYS A 48 -1.96 -1.66 7.82
CA CYS A 48 -1.52 -1.84 9.19
C CYS A 48 -2.51 -1.31 10.25
N CYS A 49 -3.40 -0.39 9.89
CA CYS A 49 -4.40 0.14 10.81
C CYS A 49 -5.62 0.72 10.09
N VAL A 50 -6.75 0.72 10.80
CA VAL A 50 -8.05 1.23 10.34
C VAL A 50 -7.99 2.70 9.92
N TYR A 51 -7.22 3.52 10.62
CA TYR A 51 -7.12 4.95 10.33
C TYR A 51 -6.43 5.22 9.00
N LYS A 52 -5.32 4.51 8.72
CA LYS A 52 -4.63 4.58 7.43
C LYS A 52 -5.55 4.14 6.29
N GLU A 53 -6.28 3.05 6.49
CA GLU A 53 -7.19 2.51 5.49
C GLU A 53 -8.33 3.48 5.15
N ARG A 54 -8.96 4.05 6.16
CA ARG A 54 -9.99 5.08 5.97
C ARG A 54 -9.45 6.33 5.28
N GLU A 55 -8.21 6.74 5.58
CA GLU A 55 -7.59 7.89 4.92
C GLU A 55 -7.31 7.61 3.44
N ILE A 56 -6.85 6.41 3.09
CA ILE A 56 -6.70 5.98 1.70
C ILE A 56 -8.03 6.08 0.95
N ILE A 57 -9.12 5.65 1.57
CA ILE A 57 -10.46 5.74 0.97
C ILE A 57 -10.88 7.19 0.78
N ARG A 58 -10.68 8.07 1.75
CA ARG A 58 -10.99 9.49 1.62
C ARG A 58 -10.22 10.15 0.48
N GLN A 59 -8.94 9.84 0.34
CA GLN A 59 -8.12 10.36 -0.75
C GLN A 59 -8.60 9.82 -2.11
N ARG A 60 -9.02 8.57 -2.20
CA ARG A 60 -9.63 8.01 -3.41
C ARG A 60 -10.95 8.69 -3.75
N ILE A 61 -11.81 8.98 -2.78
CA ILE A 61 -13.05 9.73 -2.99
C ILE A 61 -12.77 11.09 -3.61
N ARG A 62 -11.79 11.84 -3.08
CA ARG A 62 -11.38 13.13 -3.65
C ARG A 62 -10.96 13.01 -5.12
N LEU A 63 -10.17 11.99 -5.46
CA LEU A 63 -9.75 11.75 -6.84
C LEU A 63 -10.94 11.45 -7.76
N VAL A 64 -11.93 10.69 -7.29
CA VAL A 64 -13.16 10.41 -8.05
C VAL A 64 -13.98 11.67 -8.27
N GLU A 65 -13.97 12.61 -7.31
CA GLU A 65 -14.59 13.94 -7.45
C GLU A 65 -13.77 14.89 -8.35
N GLY A 66 -12.64 14.47 -8.90
CA GLY A 66 -11.74 15.32 -9.70
C GLY A 66 -10.91 16.30 -8.88
N LYS A 67 -10.77 16.07 -7.57
CA LYS A 67 -9.99 16.89 -6.65
C LYS A 67 -8.61 16.28 -6.42
N SER A 68 -7.68 17.05 -5.90
CA SER A 68 -6.37 16.54 -5.46
C SER A 68 -6.49 15.52 -4.34
N ALA A 69 -5.64 14.48 -4.34
CA ALA A 69 -5.59 13.49 -3.27
C ALA A 69 -5.24 14.11 -1.91
N GLY A 70 -4.32 15.08 -1.91
CA GLY A 70 -3.90 15.81 -0.73
C GLY A 70 -4.87 16.95 -0.33
N PRO A 71 -4.59 17.62 0.80
CA PRO A 71 -5.38 18.73 1.29
C PRO A 71 -5.20 20.01 0.45
N VAL A 72 -4.13 20.10 -0.32
CA VAL A 72 -3.80 21.23 -1.19
C VAL A 72 -3.87 20.75 -2.62
N ASP A 73 -4.58 21.50 -3.46
CA ASP A 73 -4.59 21.27 -4.89
C ASP A 73 -3.28 21.81 -5.49
N ASP A 74 -2.47 20.90 -6.04
CA ASP A 74 -1.19 21.21 -6.67
C ASP A 74 -1.32 21.42 -8.19
N GLY A 75 -2.53 21.33 -8.73
CA GLY A 75 -2.83 21.51 -10.15
C GLY A 75 -2.27 20.40 -11.06
N ASN A 76 -1.69 19.34 -10.51
CA ASN A 76 -1.14 18.25 -11.30
C ASN A 76 -2.26 17.33 -11.80
N VAL A 77 -2.19 16.95 -13.08
CA VAL A 77 -3.13 15.99 -13.69
C VAL A 77 -2.94 14.59 -13.14
N ILE A 78 -1.69 14.23 -12.83
CA ILE A 78 -1.35 12.93 -12.23
C ILE A 78 -1.24 13.11 -10.73
N GLN A 79 -2.08 12.40 -10.01
CA GLN A 79 -2.16 12.44 -8.56
C GLN A 79 -1.66 11.13 -7.94
N ILE A 80 -0.90 11.27 -6.86
CA ILE A 80 -0.43 10.14 -6.05
C ILE A 80 -1.17 10.16 -4.72
N ILE A 81 -1.57 9.00 -4.23
CA ILE A 81 -2.08 8.80 -2.87
C ILE A 81 -0.91 8.37 -1.98
N PRO A 82 -0.27 9.27 -1.22
CA PRO A 82 0.93 8.94 -0.45
C PRO A 82 0.69 7.83 0.60
N SER A 83 -0.50 7.81 1.19
CA SER A 83 -0.88 6.80 2.18
C SER A 83 -1.16 5.42 1.57
N ALA A 84 -1.35 5.33 0.25
CA ALA A 84 -1.60 4.09 -0.48
C ALA A 84 -0.37 3.60 -1.24
N CYS A 85 0.83 3.96 -0.82
CA CYS A 85 2.07 3.44 -1.39
C CYS A 85 2.17 1.95 -1.03
N GLU A 86 1.79 1.09 -1.98
CA GLU A 86 1.68 -0.36 -1.80
C GLU A 86 2.93 -1.09 -2.28
N ASP A 87 3.73 -0.44 -3.12
CA ASP A 87 4.96 -1.01 -3.68
C ASP A 87 6.22 -0.75 -2.82
N CYS A 88 6.07 -0.10 -1.67
CA CYS A 88 7.18 -0.01 -0.74
C CYS A 88 7.47 -1.40 -0.17
N PRO A 89 8.70 -1.89 -0.29
CA PRO A 89 9.07 -3.15 0.35
C PRO A 89 8.77 -3.05 1.85
N ILE A 90 8.07 -4.03 2.38
CA ILE A 90 7.75 -4.13 3.81
C ILE A 90 9.05 -4.24 4.62
N SER A 91 10.10 -4.77 3.99
CA SER A 91 11.42 -4.90 4.57
C SER A 91 12.35 -3.76 4.15
N THR A 92 13.06 -3.19 5.11
CA THR A 92 14.08 -2.15 4.90
C THR A 92 15.29 -2.69 4.14
N TYR A 93 15.56 -3.99 4.21
CA TYR A 93 16.73 -4.62 3.61
C TYR A 93 16.35 -5.49 2.42
N THR A 94 16.94 -5.18 1.29
CA THR A 94 16.81 -5.97 0.05
C THR A 94 18.17 -6.26 -0.55
N VAL A 95 18.32 -7.41 -1.19
CA VAL A 95 19.52 -7.73 -1.97
C VAL A 95 19.34 -7.16 -3.37
N THR A 96 20.17 -6.19 -3.72
CA THR A 96 20.16 -5.55 -5.04
C THR A 96 20.82 -6.43 -6.11
N GLU A 97 20.72 -6.00 -7.37
CA GLU A 97 21.35 -6.66 -8.51
C GLU A 97 22.89 -6.58 -8.47
N ASN A 98 23.46 -5.73 -7.63
CA ASN A 98 24.89 -5.65 -7.40
C ASN A 98 25.47 -6.85 -6.63
N CYS A 99 24.64 -7.77 -6.18
CA CYS A 99 25.07 -8.97 -5.50
C CYS A 99 25.90 -9.87 -6.44
N GLN A 100 27.18 -10.08 -6.10
CA GLN A 100 28.10 -10.88 -6.89
C GLN A 100 27.93 -12.38 -6.73
N ASN A 101 26.93 -12.82 -5.94
CA ASN A 101 26.69 -14.23 -5.64
C ASN A 101 27.98 -15.01 -5.26
N CYS A 102 28.85 -14.38 -4.46
CA CYS A 102 30.19 -14.87 -4.15
C CYS A 102 30.18 -16.27 -3.50
N ALA A 103 31.23 -17.06 -3.78
CA ALA A 103 31.35 -18.43 -3.29
C ALA A 103 31.40 -18.52 -1.76
N GLY A 104 31.98 -17.55 -1.08
CA GLY A 104 32.16 -17.56 0.38
C GLY A 104 30.89 -17.32 1.18
N LYS A 105 29.82 -16.80 0.55
CA LYS A 105 28.50 -16.59 1.19
C LYS A 105 28.55 -15.98 2.60
N ALA A 106 29.51 -15.05 2.84
CA ALA A 106 29.71 -14.46 4.16
C ALA A 106 28.45 -13.81 4.74
N CYS A 107 27.60 -13.23 3.89
CA CYS A 107 26.31 -12.66 4.31
C CYS A 107 25.38 -13.70 4.95
N ILE A 108 25.38 -14.94 4.45
CA ILE A 108 24.56 -16.04 4.99
C ILE A 108 25.08 -16.44 6.35
N SER A 109 26.42 -16.61 6.48
CA SER A 109 27.05 -17.01 7.73
C SER A 109 26.96 -15.94 8.82
N ALA A 110 26.92 -14.65 8.43
CA ALA A 110 26.79 -13.53 9.36
C ALA A 110 25.37 -13.37 9.91
N CYS A 111 24.36 -13.88 9.21
CA CYS A 111 22.97 -13.70 9.63
C CYS A 111 22.59 -14.63 10.77
N LYS A 112 22.51 -14.09 12.00
CA LYS A 112 22.13 -14.83 13.22
C LYS A 112 20.72 -15.43 13.16
N PHE A 113 19.83 -14.84 12.37
CA PHE A 113 18.44 -15.26 12.22
C PHE A 113 18.21 -16.20 11.04
N GLN A 114 19.30 -16.57 10.34
CA GLN A 114 19.23 -17.41 9.15
C GLN A 114 18.19 -16.95 8.12
N ALA A 115 18.01 -15.63 8.01
CA ALA A 115 17.07 -15.02 7.09
C ALA A 115 17.64 -14.89 5.67
N ILE A 116 18.94 -15.08 5.46
CA ILE A 116 19.58 -14.93 4.16
C ILE A 116 19.82 -16.32 3.55
N HIS A 117 19.29 -16.52 2.36
CA HIS A 117 19.40 -17.78 1.62
C HIS A 117 20.11 -17.60 0.30
N PRO A 118 20.86 -18.60 -0.17
CA PRO A 118 21.47 -18.56 -1.49
C PRO A 118 20.40 -18.67 -2.56
N GLY A 119 20.46 -17.85 -3.57
CA GLY A 119 19.66 -17.96 -4.78
C GLY A 119 20.53 -18.32 -5.98
N ARG A 120 19.91 -18.47 -7.15
CA ARG A 120 20.60 -18.80 -8.40
C ARG A 120 21.53 -17.68 -8.86
N ASP A 121 21.02 -16.46 -8.85
CA ASP A 121 21.71 -15.27 -9.38
C ASP A 121 22.22 -14.37 -8.24
N ARG A 122 21.54 -14.36 -7.11
CA ARG A 122 21.86 -13.56 -5.92
C ARG A 122 21.33 -14.22 -4.65
N SER A 123 21.82 -13.77 -3.50
CA SER A 123 21.22 -14.16 -2.21
C SER A 123 19.85 -13.50 -2.04
N HIS A 124 18.97 -14.12 -1.28
CA HIS A 124 17.63 -13.61 -0.97
C HIS A 124 17.47 -13.45 0.54
N ILE A 125 16.71 -12.43 0.95
CA ILE A 125 16.33 -12.22 2.35
C ILE A 125 14.89 -12.70 2.56
N ASP A 126 14.72 -13.62 3.48
CA ASP A 126 13.40 -14.06 3.93
C ASP A 126 12.85 -13.01 4.90
N VAL A 127 11.87 -12.24 4.44
CA VAL A 127 11.28 -11.13 5.21
C VAL A 127 10.63 -11.63 6.50
N SER A 128 10.10 -12.86 6.50
CA SER A 128 9.44 -13.42 7.69
C SER A 128 10.42 -13.71 8.83
N LYS A 129 11.68 -14.00 8.50
CA LYS A 129 12.76 -14.27 9.45
C LYS A 129 13.63 -13.06 9.73
N CYS A 130 13.66 -12.10 8.82
CA CYS A 130 14.47 -10.89 8.96
C CYS A 130 13.99 -10.06 10.15
N LYS A 131 14.93 -9.70 11.04
CA LYS A 131 14.66 -8.84 12.21
C LYS A 131 15.16 -7.41 12.02
N GLU A 132 15.60 -7.09 10.80
CA GLU A 132 16.09 -5.74 10.46
C GLU A 132 17.13 -5.20 11.47
N CYS A 133 18.04 -6.07 11.88
CA CYS A 133 19.01 -5.76 12.93
C CYS A 133 20.22 -4.90 12.50
N GLY A 134 20.34 -4.58 11.20
CA GLY A 134 21.43 -3.79 10.65
C GLY A 134 22.67 -4.60 10.23
#